data_be40cab36c06da71104eb4eab7ac5917
#
_entry.id   be40cab36c06da71104eb4eab7ac5917
#
_cell.length_a   1.000
_cell.length_b   1.000
_cell.length_c   1.000
_cell.angle_alpha   90.00
_cell.angle_beta   90.00
_cell.angle_gamma   90.00
#
_symmetry.space_group_name_H-M   'P 1'
#
loop_
_entity.id
_entity.type
_entity.pdbx_description
1 polymer ?
#
loop_
_entity_poly.entity_id
_entity_poly.type
_entity_poly.pdbx_seq_one_letter_code
_entity_poly.pdbx_strand_id
1 'polypeptide(L)'
;MKTAFNRLTLLLCILLPLTLSAKPKTLEQQALETMKTATKYMMDVVSYRGGFVWNYLPDLSRQWGEMEAKRTMVWTQDPGTPQMGQLLLDAYHATGDEYYYEAAKQVAQALIWGQHESGGWNYTFDFAGEASLKDWYATVGQSGWRLEEFQHYYGNATYDDACTTQCGKFILRLYAEKYDPSLRPALDKVISFVLNSQYPCGGWPQRWPLKYDHPFQGRADYTSFITLNDDVIPECIDFLVQCYQTLGLSGLKEPIYRAMYLCILLQQGAPYAGWADQYTVADLKPAHARSYEPRAISSSRTASMVRSLMQYYRLTGDTRFLAGIPAALDFLESLKLPASEEQRWGRPSGDPDALLMPRFIDPDTGIPQYVHRVGSNWYNGHYFTNQDITGTIGHYSSASRINVKALRRQYEELKAQPVEEVVKGSPLLEKELVPLPKYIPAARAMRGDVKGIIDALTPEGYWLSPLGSTSNPYKAGAPTTPSNETRYASTNVGDEYDTSPYRSMDGTMCISTRDYINKMVTLIRFIDKDAE
;
A
#
# COMPACT_ATOMS: atom_id res chain seq x y z
N MET A 1 -70.59 -76.81 -0.04
CA MET A 1 -70.00 -75.90 0.85
C MET A 1 -68.89 -75.21 0.05
N LYS A 2 -69.06 -73.95 -0.27
CA LYS A 2 -68.35 -73.26 -1.35
C LYS A 2 -67.27 -72.33 -0.73
N THR A 3 -66.02 -72.55 -1.12
CA THR A 3 -64.85 -71.74 -0.78
C THR A 3 -64.72 -70.54 -1.75
N ALA A 4 -64.71 -69.36 -1.23
CA ALA A 4 -64.47 -68.12 -2.00
C ALA A 4 -62.97 -67.78 -2.01
N PHE A 5 -62.43 -67.63 -3.22
CA PHE A 5 -61.04 -67.16 -3.45
C PHE A 5 -61.02 -65.61 -3.57
N ASN A 6 -60.38 -64.95 -2.63
CA ASN A 6 -60.14 -63.52 -2.73
C ASN A 6 -58.84 -63.32 -3.51
N ARG A 7 -58.90 -62.63 -4.64
CA ARG A 7 -57.74 -62.12 -5.39
C ARG A 7 -57.33 -60.73 -4.84
N LEU A 8 -56.16 -60.66 -4.22
CA LEU A 8 -55.52 -59.44 -3.81
C LEU A 8 -54.67 -58.95 -4.98
N THR A 9 -55.07 -57.84 -5.60
CA THR A 9 -54.32 -57.17 -6.66
C THR A 9 -53.30 -56.22 -6.00
N LEU A 10 -51.99 -56.56 -6.07
CA LEU A 10 -50.91 -55.75 -5.57
C LEU A 10 -50.57 -54.64 -6.61
N LEU A 11 -50.94 -53.41 -6.31
CA LEU A 11 -50.56 -52.25 -7.11
C LEU A 11 -49.09 -51.84 -6.75
N LEU A 12 -48.17 -52.19 -7.65
CA LEU A 12 -46.77 -51.83 -7.53
C LEU A 12 -46.60 -50.33 -7.99
N CYS A 13 -46.62 -49.39 -7.07
CA CYS A 13 -46.24 -47.99 -7.36
C CYS A 13 -44.76 -47.94 -7.60
N ILE A 14 -44.32 -47.86 -8.85
CA ILE A 14 -42.93 -47.51 -9.22
C ILE A 14 -42.72 -46.02 -8.92
N LEU A 15 -42.10 -45.71 -7.79
CA LEU A 15 -41.54 -44.41 -7.49
C LEU A 15 -40.28 -44.22 -8.36
N LEU A 16 -40.41 -43.60 -9.52
CA LEU A 16 -39.29 -43.03 -10.25
C LEU A 16 -38.71 -41.89 -9.42
N PRO A 17 -37.42 -41.88 -9.08
CA PRO A 17 -36.80 -40.72 -8.50
C PRO A 17 -36.80 -39.62 -9.56
N LEU A 18 -37.58 -38.58 -9.34
CA LEU A 18 -37.44 -37.30 -10.06
C LEU A 18 -36.08 -36.72 -9.68
N THR A 19 -35.05 -37.06 -10.44
CA THR A 19 -33.81 -36.28 -10.43
C THR A 19 -34.14 -34.90 -11.00
N LEU A 20 -34.43 -33.94 -10.12
CA LEU A 20 -34.41 -32.54 -10.49
C LEU A 20 -32.97 -32.23 -10.94
N SER A 21 -32.74 -32.28 -12.24
CA SER A 21 -31.53 -31.77 -12.84
C SER A 21 -31.53 -30.26 -12.58
N ALA A 22 -30.74 -29.81 -11.61
CA ALA A 22 -30.54 -28.38 -11.35
C ALA A 22 -30.03 -27.74 -12.65
N LYS A 23 -30.66 -26.67 -13.08
CA LYS A 23 -30.18 -25.90 -14.24
C LYS A 23 -28.71 -25.53 -14.00
N PRO A 24 -27.86 -25.63 -15.02
CA PRO A 24 -26.46 -25.23 -14.87
C PRO A 24 -26.41 -23.77 -14.40
N LYS A 25 -25.57 -23.51 -13.39
CA LYS A 25 -25.41 -22.16 -12.83
C LYS A 25 -24.89 -21.19 -13.88
N THR A 26 -25.43 -19.98 -13.88
CA THR A 26 -24.89 -18.89 -14.72
C THR A 26 -23.48 -18.53 -14.29
N LEU A 27 -22.72 -17.88 -15.15
CA LEU A 27 -21.37 -17.41 -14.81
C LEU A 27 -21.40 -16.43 -13.61
N GLU A 28 -22.42 -15.59 -13.53
CA GLU A 28 -22.65 -14.68 -12.40
C GLU A 28 -22.88 -15.44 -11.08
N GLN A 29 -23.73 -16.47 -11.10
CA GLN A 29 -23.95 -17.33 -9.93
C GLN A 29 -22.67 -18.05 -9.49
N GLN A 30 -21.87 -18.54 -10.43
CA GLN A 30 -20.58 -19.16 -10.14
C GLN A 30 -19.60 -18.14 -9.54
N ALA A 31 -19.55 -16.92 -10.08
CA ALA A 31 -18.71 -15.84 -9.55
C ALA A 31 -19.09 -15.48 -8.10
N LEU A 32 -20.38 -15.30 -7.81
CA LEU A 32 -20.89 -15.03 -6.45
C LEU A 32 -20.50 -16.12 -5.45
N GLU A 33 -20.66 -17.40 -5.84
CA GLU A 33 -20.27 -18.52 -4.98
C GLU A 33 -18.75 -18.59 -4.78
N THR A 34 -17.98 -18.38 -5.84
CA THR A 34 -16.52 -18.34 -5.78
C THR A 34 -16.03 -17.24 -4.83
N MET A 35 -16.56 -16.02 -4.98
CA MET A 35 -16.25 -14.90 -4.08
C MET A 35 -16.53 -15.26 -2.63
N LYS A 36 -17.73 -15.81 -2.35
CA LYS A 36 -18.13 -16.14 -0.98
C LYS A 36 -17.31 -17.27 -0.38
N THR A 37 -17.01 -18.30 -1.16
CA THR A 37 -16.19 -19.45 -0.74
C THR A 37 -14.77 -19.00 -0.43
N ALA A 38 -14.15 -18.23 -1.32
CA ALA A 38 -12.80 -17.71 -1.12
C ALA A 38 -12.73 -16.76 0.09
N THR A 39 -13.73 -15.89 0.26
CA THR A 39 -13.76 -14.97 1.42
C THR A 39 -13.92 -15.74 2.73
N LYS A 40 -14.76 -16.77 2.78
CA LYS A 40 -14.88 -17.61 3.97
C LYS A 40 -13.55 -18.25 4.34
N TYR A 41 -12.84 -18.81 3.37
CA TYR A 41 -11.53 -19.40 3.64
C TYR A 41 -10.54 -18.36 4.18
N MET A 42 -10.48 -17.19 3.55
CA MET A 42 -9.60 -16.11 4.01
C MET A 42 -9.95 -15.63 5.42
N MET A 43 -11.25 -15.50 5.75
CA MET A 43 -11.68 -15.04 7.08
C MET A 43 -11.55 -16.12 8.16
N ASP A 44 -11.95 -17.36 7.87
CA ASP A 44 -12.09 -18.42 8.89
C ASP A 44 -10.78 -19.18 9.11
N VAL A 45 -9.91 -19.29 8.08
CA VAL A 45 -8.68 -20.11 8.11
C VAL A 45 -7.42 -19.26 8.08
N VAL A 46 -7.33 -18.30 7.14
CA VAL A 46 -6.11 -17.53 6.90
C VAL A 46 -5.95 -16.39 7.89
N SER A 47 -7.00 -15.62 8.16
CA SER A 47 -6.92 -14.48 9.06
C SER A 47 -6.55 -14.87 10.48
N TYR A 48 -5.89 -13.98 11.19
CA TYR A 48 -5.77 -14.10 12.64
C TYR A 48 -6.61 -13.00 13.30
N ARG A 49 -7.76 -13.38 13.85
CA ARG A 49 -8.74 -12.47 14.46
C ARG A 49 -9.18 -11.32 13.53
N GLY A 50 -9.31 -11.60 12.22
CA GLY A 50 -9.67 -10.61 11.21
C GLY A 50 -8.48 -9.82 10.64
N GLY A 51 -7.27 -10.04 11.11
CA GLY A 51 -6.05 -9.42 10.59
C GLY A 51 -5.32 -10.30 9.58
N PHE A 52 -4.57 -9.67 8.69
CA PHE A 52 -3.86 -10.31 7.58
C PHE A 52 -2.42 -9.86 7.47
N VAL A 53 -1.58 -10.72 6.88
CA VAL A 53 -0.27 -10.40 6.29
C VAL A 53 -0.33 -10.62 4.79
N TRP A 54 0.81 -10.51 4.07
CA TRP A 54 0.82 -10.51 2.60
C TRP A 54 0.76 -11.89 1.97
N ASN A 55 1.54 -12.85 2.53
CA ASN A 55 1.68 -14.20 1.96
C ASN A 55 1.71 -15.24 3.06
N TYR A 56 1.19 -16.43 2.75
CA TYR A 56 1.13 -17.57 3.66
C TYR A 56 1.50 -18.85 2.92
N LEU A 57 2.25 -19.74 3.54
CA LEU A 57 2.30 -21.12 3.04
C LEU A 57 0.92 -21.76 3.20
N PRO A 58 0.52 -22.69 2.31
CA PRO A 58 -0.83 -23.29 2.37
C PRO A 58 -1.14 -24.02 3.68
N ASP A 59 -0.12 -24.54 4.36
CA ASP A 59 -0.23 -25.16 5.69
C ASP A 59 -0.18 -24.18 6.86
N LEU A 60 -0.05 -22.87 6.56
CA LEU A 60 0.07 -21.78 7.51
C LEU A 60 1.27 -21.88 8.47
N SER A 61 2.24 -22.72 8.16
CA SER A 61 3.45 -22.90 8.99
C SER A 61 4.36 -21.67 8.99
N ARG A 62 4.35 -20.89 7.90
CA ARG A 62 5.08 -19.62 7.75
C ARG A 62 4.23 -18.59 7.02
N GLN A 63 4.47 -17.33 7.34
CA GLN A 63 3.79 -16.19 6.71
C GLN A 63 4.69 -14.96 6.69
N TRP A 64 4.39 -14.05 5.77
CA TRP A 64 5.17 -12.83 5.53
C TRP A 64 4.26 -11.62 5.32
N GLY A 65 4.58 -10.49 5.97
CA GLY A 65 4.34 -9.17 5.45
C GLY A 65 5.55 -8.75 4.61
N GLU A 66 6.09 -7.57 4.84
CA GLU A 66 7.37 -7.16 4.23
C GLU A 66 8.53 -8.01 4.77
N MET A 67 8.43 -8.47 6.00
CA MET A 67 9.32 -9.44 6.62
C MET A 67 8.53 -10.66 7.11
N GLU A 68 9.25 -11.75 7.43
CA GLU A 68 8.61 -12.93 8.02
C GLU A 68 7.91 -12.55 9.33
N ALA A 69 6.68 -13.02 9.50
CA ALA A 69 5.82 -12.66 10.61
C ALA A 69 5.43 -13.90 11.44
N LYS A 70 5.30 -13.73 12.76
CA LYS A 70 4.68 -14.74 13.63
C LYS A 70 3.20 -14.90 13.26
N ARG A 71 2.60 -16.07 13.54
CA ARG A 71 1.19 -16.36 13.19
C ARG A 71 0.20 -15.35 13.79
N THR A 72 0.52 -14.78 14.93
CA THR A 72 -0.30 -13.79 15.64
C THR A 72 -0.12 -12.35 15.18
N MET A 73 0.85 -12.10 14.29
CA MET A 73 1.14 -10.76 13.76
C MET A 73 0.21 -10.39 12.61
N VAL A 74 -0.09 -9.11 12.52
CA VAL A 74 -0.98 -8.48 11.55
C VAL A 74 -0.24 -7.33 10.87
N TRP A 75 -0.40 -7.18 9.56
CA TRP A 75 0.24 -6.16 8.75
C TRP A 75 -0.74 -5.08 8.30
N THR A 76 -0.35 -3.81 8.39
CA THR A 76 -1.17 -2.65 7.99
C THR A 76 -0.79 -2.09 6.62
N GLN A 77 0.45 -2.32 6.15
CA GLN A 77 0.88 -1.93 4.81
C GLN A 77 0.12 -2.69 3.71
N ASP A 78 -0.10 -2.06 2.56
CA ASP A 78 -0.68 -2.70 1.37
C ASP A 78 0.21 -3.86 0.86
N PRO A 79 -0.36 -5.02 0.59
CA PRO A 79 -1.75 -5.48 0.56
C PRO A 79 -2.22 -6.10 1.89
N GLY A 80 -2.22 -5.34 2.96
CA GLY A 80 -2.51 -5.82 4.30
C GLY A 80 -3.97 -5.73 4.71
N THR A 81 -4.15 -5.61 6.02
CA THR A 81 -5.46 -5.67 6.68
C THR A 81 -6.43 -4.57 6.25
N PRO A 82 -6.06 -3.27 6.14
CA PRO A 82 -7.02 -2.25 5.74
C PRO A 82 -7.53 -2.42 4.31
N GLN A 83 -6.70 -2.91 3.37
CA GLN A 83 -7.11 -3.18 2.00
C GLN A 83 -8.11 -4.34 1.92
N MET A 84 -7.93 -5.36 2.76
CA MET A 84 -8.93 -6.43 2.89
C MET A 84 -10.28 -5.88 3.36
N GLY A 85 -10.29 -4.99 4.35
CA GLY A 85 -11.50 -4.33 4.81
C GLY A 85 -12.20 -3.50 3.72
N GLN A 86 -11.46 -2.71 2.97
CA GLN A 86 -11.97 -1.93 1.84
C GLN A 86 -12.59 -2.82 0.76
N LEU A 87 -11.89 -3.91 0.38
CA LEU A 87 -12.37 -4.88 -0.60
C LEU A 87 -13.68 -5.54 -0.16
N LEU A 88 -13.80 -5.89 1.12
CA LEU A 88 -15.02 -6.51 1.66
C LEU A 88 -16.22 -5.56 1.58
N LEU A 89 -16.04 -4.27 1.82
CA LEU A 89 -17.09 -3.27 1.61
C LEU A 89 -17.47 -3.14 0.13
N ASP A 90 -16.51 -3.20 -0.79
CA ASP A 90 -16.80 -3.20 -2.22
C ASP A 90 -17.58 -4.47 -2.64
N ALA A 91 -17.22 -5.63 -2.08
CA ALA A 91 -17.97 -6.88 -2.30
C ALA A 91 -19.40 -6.78 -1.74
N TYR A 92 -19.58 -6.15 -0.58
CA TYR A 92 -20.90 -5.86 -0.01
C TYR A 92 -21.74 -4.99 -0.96
N HIS A 93 -21.18 -3.89 -1.48
CA HIS A 93 -21.89 -3.01 -2.42
C HIS A 93 -22.29 -3.72 -3.71
N ALA A 94 -21.39 -4.53 -4.27
CA ALA A 94 -21.66 -5.23 -5.52
C ALA A 94 -22.68 -6.37 -5.39
N THR A 95 -22.76 -7.01 -4.22
CA THR A 95 -23.57 -8.23 -4.01
C THR A 95 -24.82 -8.03 -3.17
N GLY A 96 -24.83 -7.04 -2.29
CA GLY A 96 -25.84 -6.87 -1.24
C GLY A 96 -25.79 -7.94 -0.14
N ASP A 97 -24.76 -8.82 -0.13
CA ASP A 97 -24.65 -9.90 0.86
C ASP A 97 -24.02 -9.40 2.16
N GLU A 98 -24.82 -9.34 3.23
CA GLU A 98 -24.42 -8.90 4.59
C GLU A 98 -23.18 -9.62 5.13
N TYR A 99 -22.88 -10.81 4.65
CA TYR A 99 -21.68 -11.54 5.06
C TYR A 99 -20.40 -10.72 4.86
N TYR A 100 -20.29 -9.98 3.75
CA TYR A 100 -19.11 -9.15 3.47
C TYR A 100 -19.02 -7.94 4.40
N TYR A 101 -20.15 -7.34 4.74
CA TYR A 101 -20.19 -6.25 5.72
C TYR A 101 -19.74 -6.73 7.10
N GLU A 102 -20.26 -7.87 7.58
CA GLU A 102 -19.86 -8.45 8.87
C GLU A 102 -18.38 -8.89 8.87
N ALA A 103 -17.86 -9.39 7.75
CA ALA A 103 -16.44 -9.68 7.59
C ALA A 103 -15.60 -8.38 7.66
N ALA A 104 -16.02 -7.30 7.03
CA ALA A 104 -15.37 -6.00 7.15
C ALA A 104 -15.35 -5.47 8.59
N LYS A 105 -16.42 -5.69 9.36
CA LYS A 105 -16.45 -5.35 10.80
C LYS A 105 -15.41 -6.14 11.60
N GLN A 106 -15.22 -7.42 11.31
CA GLN A 106 -14.18 -8.23 11.97
C GLN A 106 -12.78 -7.68 11.67
N VAL A 107 -12.52 -7.27 10.41
CA VAL A 107 -11.27 -6.62 10.03
C VAL A 107 -11.08 -5.30 10.79
N ALA A 108 -12.12 -4.49 10.91
CA ALA A 108 -12.06 -3.24 11.69
C ALA A 108 -11.78 -3.50 13.17
N GLN A 109 -12.37 -4.54 13.76
CA GLN A 109 -12.09 -4.92 15.16
C GLN A 109 -10.63 -5.30 15.36
N ALA A 110 -10.00 -6.01 14.40
CA ALA A 110 -8.57 -6.31 14.45
C ALA A 110 -7.73 -5.02 14.44
N LEU A 111 -8.04 -4.08 13.55
CA LEU A 111 -7.34 -2.80 13.48
C LEU A 111 -7.54 -1.96 14.74
N ILE A 112 -8.77 -1.88 15.28
CA ILE A 112 -9.06 -1.15 16.52
C ILE A 112 -8.28 -1.74 17.70
N TRP A 113 -8.15 -3.06 17.78
CA TRP A 113 -7.32 -3.71 18.79
C TRP A 113 -5.85 -3.32 18.65
N GLY A 114 -5.32 -3.26 17.42
CA GLY A 114 -3.94 -2.88 17.10
C GLY A 114 -3.66 -1.38 17.08
N GLN A 115 -4.68 -0.53 17.31
CA GLN A 115 -4.50 0.92 17.31
C GLN A 115 -3.62 1.35 18.48
N HIS A 116 -2.51 2.02 18.18
CA HIS A 116 -1.60 2.56 19.18
C HIS A 116 -2.31 3.57 20.09
N GLU A 117 -1.85 3.73 21.33
CA GLU A 117 -2.44 4.67 22.29
C GLU A 117 -2.53 6.11 21.79
N SER A 118 -1.56 6.52 20.92
CA SER A 118 -1.55 7.83 20.27
C SER A 118 -2.62 8.01 19.20
N GLY A 119 -3.24 6.93 18.71
CA GLY A 119 -4.30 6.93 17.72
C GLY A 119 -3.93 6.44 16.32
N GLY A 120 -2.63 6.28 16.01
CA GLY A 120 -2.16 5.75 14.72
C GLY A 120 -1.89 4.25 14.75
N TRP A 121 -1.24 3.74 13.69
CA TRP A 121 -0.77 2.36 13.58
C TRP A 121 0.68 2.30 13.16
N ASN A 122 1.36 1.23 13.58
CA ASN A 122 2.66 0.85 13.03
C ASN A 122 2.44 -0.11 11.84
N TYR A 123 3.49 -0.50 11.11
CA TYR A 123 3.45 -1.49 10.02
C TYR A 123 2.80 -2.79 10.44
N THR A 124 3.07 -3.21 11.66
CA THR A 124 2.60 -4.46 12.23
C THR A 124 2.29 -4.31 13.72
N PHE A 125 1.37 -5.12 14.18
CA PHE A 125 1.10 -5.36 15.58
C PHE A 125 0.93 -6.86 15.83
N ASP A 126 1.07 -7.28 17.09
CA ASP A 126 1.03 -8.69 17.45
C ASP A 126 -0.06 -8.94 18.50
N PHE A 127 -1.03 -9.78 18.19
CA PHE A 127 -2.07 -10.20 19.14
C PHE A 127 -1.53 -10.98 20.34
N ALA A 128 -0.31 -11.52 20.27
CA ALA A 128 0.40 -12.09 21.42
C ALA A 128 0.93 -11.01 22.39
N GLY A 129 0.81 -9.73 22.03
CA GLY A 129 1.14 -8.59 22.87
C GLY A 129 2.51 -7.98 22.60
N GLU A 130 2.76 -6.86 23.27
CA GLU A 130 3.94 -6.02 23.04
C GLU A 130 5.27 -6.75 23.29
N ALA A 131 5.32 -7.65 24.28
CA ALA A 131 6.53 -8.42 24.55
C ALA A 131 6.91 -9.33 23.37
N SER A 132 5.92 -9.97 22.73
CA SER A 132 6.13 -10.77 21.52
C SER A 132 6.56 -9.92 20.33
N LEU A 133 5.99 -8.73 20.17
CA LEU A 133 6.38 -7.79 19.14
C LEU A 133 7.83 -7.29 19.34
N LYS A 134 8.22 -6.92 20.55
CA LYS A 134 9.59 -6.52 20.88
C LYS A 134 10.61 -7.64 20.61
N ASP A 135 10.26 -8.88 20.97
CA ASP A 135 11.08 -10.05 20.66
C ASP A 135 11.24 -10.24 19.15
N TRP A 136 10.18 -10.03 18.37
CA TRP A 136 10.27 -10.08 16.91
C TRP A 136 11.22 -9.01 16.35
N TYR A 137 11.15 -7.75 16.83
CA TYR A 137 12.11 -6.71 16.45
C TYR A 137 13.55 -7.06 16.83
N ALA A 138 13.75 -7.68 18.01
CA ALA A 138 15.08 -8.08 18.49
C ALA A 138 15.66 -9.31 17.79
N THR A 139 14.87 -10.05 17.03
CA THR A 139 15.28 -11.28 16.33
C THR A 139 15.15 -11.14 14.82
N VAL A 140 13.96 -11.21 14.28
CA VAL A 140 13.70 -11.12 12.84
C VAL A 140 13.97 -9.71 12.32
N GLY A 141 13.44 -8.69 12.98
CA GLY A 141 13.51 -7.29 12.55
C GLY A 141 14.93 -6.76 12.45
N GLN A 142 15.77 -7.03 13.46
CA GLN A 142 17.16 -6.56 13.50
C GLN A 142 18.02 -7.03 12.31
N SER A 143 17.64 -8.15 11.68
CA SER A 143 18.31 -8.70 10.50
C SER A 143 17.83 -8.09 9.18
N GLY A 144 16.89 -7.15 9.24
CA GLY A 144 16.36 -6.45 8.06
C GLY A 144 17.43 -5.64 7.34
N TRP A 145 17.76 -6.05 6.14
CA TRP A 145 18.91 -5.54 5.40
C TRP A 145 18.71 -4.13 4.84
N ARG A 146 17.58 -3.83 4.27
CA ARG A 146 17.23 -2.49 3.78
C ARG A 146 16.16 -1.83 4.60
N LEU A 147 15.63 -2.59 5.54
CA LEU A 147 14.41 -2.26 6.24
C LEU A 147 14.79 -1.71 7.61
N GLU A 148 15.52 -0.58 7.62
CA GLU A 148 15.98 0.07 8.87
C GLU A 148 14.83 0.32 9.85
N GLU A 149 13.64 0.58 9.35
CA GLU A 149 12.41 0.77 10.14
C GLU A 149 12.01 -0.44 10.97
N PHE A 150 12.49 -1.65 10.62
CA PHE A 150 12.27 -2.86 11.41
C PHE A 150 13.44 -3.21 12.32
N GLN A 151 14.59 -2.54 12.18
CA GLN A 151 15.75 -2.78 13.03
C GLN A 151 15.61 -2.17 14.41
N HIS A 152 14.66 -1.27 14.61
CA HIS A 152 14.38 -0.61 15.87
C HIS A 152 12.91 -0.76 16.26
N TYR A 153 12.66 -1.09 17.53
CA TYR A 153 11.32 -0.99 18.08
C TYR A 153 11.07 0.45 18.53
N TYR A 154 10.43 1.24 17.68
CA TYR A 154 10.12 2.65 17.99
C TYR A 154 9.01 2.82 19.03
N GLY A 155 8.11 1.83 19.20
CA GLY A 155 6.99 1.91 20.14
C GLY A 155 6.05 3.10 19.88
N ASN A 156 5.87 3.46 18.60
CA ASN A 156 4.98 4.50 18.13
C ASN A 156 4.30 4.09 16.81
N ALA A 157 3.47 4.97 16.27
CA ALA A 157 2.82 4.77 14.98
C ALA A 157 3.61 5.39 13.83
N THR A 158 3.29 4.99 12.59
CA THR A 158 3.94 5.47 11.37
C THR A 158 2.93 5.92 10.31
N TYR A 159 3.35 6.89 9.49
CA TYR A 159 2.68 7.28 8.26
C TYR A 159 3.25 6.60 7.02
N ASP A 160 4.44 5.98 7.16
CA ASP A 160 5.13 5.32 6.06
C ASP A 160 4.20 4.28 5.40
N ASP A 161 4.30 4.13 4.08
CA ASP A 161 3.42 3.26 3.28
C ASP A 161 1.92 3.43 3.60
N ALA A 162 1.53 4.63 4.00
CA ALA A 162 0.16 4.99 4.35
C ALA A 162 -0.47 4.16 5.49
N CYS A 163 0.33 3.48 6.33
CA CYS A 163 -0.17 2.57 7.36
C CYS A 163 -1.29 3.17 8.22
N THR A 164 -1.05 4.34 8.81
CA THR A 164 -2.05 5.01 9.66
C THR A 164 -3.24 5.54 8.85
N THR A 165 -2.99 6.18 7.70
CA THR A 165 -4.06 6.81 6.92
C THR A 165 -4.99 5.80 6.26
N GLN A 166 -4.47 4.67 5.76
CA GLN A 166 -5.29 3.61 5.19
C GLN A 166 -6.17 2.91 6.22
N CYS A 167 -5.64 2.67 7.43
CA CYS A 167 -6.46 2.18 8.55
C CYS A 167 -7.58 3.18 8.89
N GLY A 168 -7.26 4.48 8.97
CA GLY A 168 -8.23 5.54 9.22
C GLY A 168 -9.31 5.65 8.13
N LYS A 169 -8.91 5.62 6.85
CA LYS A 169 -9.83 5.66 5.70
C LYS A 169 -10.79 4.47 5.70
N PHE A 170 -10.31 3.28 6.01
CA PHE A 170 -11.17 2.11 6.11
C PHE A 170 -12.18 2.23 7.25
N ILE A 171 -11.74 2.63 8.45
CA ILE A 171 -12.65 2.82 9.60
C ILE A 171 -13.68 3.92 9.31
N LEU A 172 -13.27 5.02 8.65
CA LEU A 172 -14.17 6.10 8.23
C LEU A 172 -15.26 5.59 7.26
N ARG A 173 -14.84 4.82 6.25
CA ARG A 173 -15.76 4.26 5.27
C ARG A 173 -16.76 3.29 5.92
N LEU A 174 -16.27 2.39 6.78
CA LEU A 174 -17.13 1.44 7.49
C LEU A 174 -18.09 2.17 8.44
N TYR A 175 -17.63 3.22 9.14
CA TYR A 175 -18.45 4.06 9.99
C TYR A 175 -19.60 4.74 9.22
N ALA A 176 -19.29 5.26 8.03
CA ALA A 176 -20.27 5.94 7.18
C ALA A 176 -21.26 4.97 6.52
N GLU A 177 -20.86 3.70 6.31
CA GLU A 177 -21.64 2.71 5.57
C GLU A 177 -23.01 2.45 6.22
N LYS A 178 -23.04 2.18 7.51
CA LYS A 178 -24.28 1.91 8.29
C LYS A 178 -24.37 2.72 9.59
N TYR A 179 -23.55 3.75 9.73
CA TYR A 179 -23.50 4.56 10.95
C TYR A 179 -23.39 3.72 12.23
N ASP A 180 -22.25 3.02 12.37
CA ASP A 180 -21.94 2.28 13.60
C ASP A 180 -21.19 3.17 14.60
N PRO A 181 -21.86 3.68 15.65
CA PRO A 181 -21.24 4.59 16.61
C PRO A 181 -20.12 3.93 17.43
N SER A 182 -20.02 2.60 17.46
CA SER A 182 -18.94 1.89 18.16
C SER A 182 -17.56 2.11 17.52
N LEU A 183 -17.51 2.49 16.25
CA LEU A 183 -16.28 2.82 15.52
C LEU A 183 -15.79 4.24 15.80
N ARG A 184 -16.65 5.12 16.29
CA ARG A 184 -16.37 6.54 16.48
C ARG A 184 -15.16 6.83 17.38
N PRO A 185 -14.95 6.15 18.52
CA PRO A 185 -13.79 6.39 19.36
C PRO A 185 -12.45 6.13 18.65
N ALA A 186 -12.36 5.07 17.83
CA ALA A 186 -11.15 4.77 17.06
C ALA A 186 -10.91 5.79 15.95
N LEU A 187 -12.00 6.23 15.29
CA LEU A 187 -11.94 7.26 14.26
C LEU A 187 -11.51 8.61 14.83
N ASP A 188 -12.06 9.03 15.97
CA ASP A 188 -11.66 10.28 16.64
C ASP A 188 -10.19 10.25 17.08
N LYS A 189 -9.69 9.10 17.52
CA LYS A 189 -8.27 8.93 17.87
C LYS A 189 -7.35 9.12 16.67
N VAL A 190 -7.66 8.51 15.51
CA VAL A 190 -6.80 8.67 14.33
C VAL A 190 -6.88 10.09 13.75
N ILE A 191 -8.05 10.73 13.77
CA ILE A 191 -8.15 12.15 13.39
C ILE A 191 -7.29 13.02 14.31
N SER A 192 -7.40 12.80 15.62
CA SER A 192 -6.59 13.51 16.61
C SER A 192 -5.09 13.23 16.44
N PHE A 193 -4.72 11.99 16.09
CA PHE A 193 -3.33 11.63 15.78
C PHE A 193 -2.78 12.46 14.62
N VAL A 194 -3.53 12.54 13.50
CA VAL A 194 -3.11 13.30 12.33
C VAL A 194 -2.99 14.80 12.62
N LEU A 195 -3.93 15.35 13.39
CA LEU A 195 -3.90 16.77 13.76
C LEU A 195 -2.76 17.11 14.74
N ASN A 196 -2.55 16.26 15.75
CA ASN A 196 -1.56 16.51 16.80
C ASN A 196 -0.10 16.30 16.33
N SER A 197 0.09 15.47 15.30
CA SER A 197 1.42 15.22 14.71
C SER A 197 1.78 16.20 13.59
N GLN A 198 0.84 17.03 13.13
CA GLN A 198 1.12 18.04 12.12
C GLN A 198 2.01 19.16 12.68
N TYR A 199 3.15 19.37 12.08
CA TYR A 199 4.01 20.52 12.42
C TYR A 199 3.33 21.85 12.12
N PRO A 200 3.69 22.93 12.83
CA PRO A 200 3.12 24.26 12.58
C PRO A 200 3.27 24.74 11.13
N CYS A 201 4.31 24.30 10.41
CA CYS A 201 4.51 24.60 8.99
C CYS A 201 3.54 23.83 8.06
N GLY A 202 2.86 22.78 8.55
CA GLY A 202 1.88 22.01 7.78
C GLY A 202 2.33 20.59 7.42
N GLY A 203 3.59 20.22 7.65
CA GLY A 203 4.12 18.88 7.35
C GLY A 203 3.88 17.87 8.46
N TRP A 204 4.19 16.61 8.18
CA TRP A 204 4.15 15.52 9.14
C TRP A 204 5.49 14.80 9.21
N PRO A 205 5.86 14.29 10.42
CA PRO A 205 6.96 13.36 10.56
C PRO A 205 6.60 12.01 9.95
N GLN A 206 7.60 11.15 9.74
CA GLN A 206 7.31 9.78 9.33
C GLN A 206 6.68 8.97 10.48
N ARG A 207 7.08 9.25 11.74
CA ARG A 207 6.59 8.55 12.95
C ARG A 207 6.16 9.53 14.02
N TRP A 208 5.14 9.13 14.79
CA TRP A 208 4.62 9.89 15.92
C TRP A 208 4.08 8.96 17.03
N PRO A 209 4.18 9.33 18.34
CA PRO A 209 4.89 10.49 18.92
C PRO A 209 6.40 10.41 18.78
N LEU A 210 7.07 11.55 18.82
CA LEU A 210 8.54 11.67 18.80
C LEU A 210 9.08 11.35 20.22
N LYS A 211 9.11 10.07 20.56
CA LYS A 211 9.55 9.62 21.90
C LYS A 211 11.03 9.25 21.95
N TYR A 212 11.57 8.77 20.84
CA TYR A 212 12.89 8.19 20.78
C TYR A 212 13.67 8.79 19.62
N ASP A 213 14.99 8.86 19.80
CA ASP A 213 15.94 9.19 18.76
C ASP A 213 16.78 7.93 18.49
N HIS A 214 16.73 7.41 17.28
CA HIS A 214 17.41 6.21 16.86
C HIS A 214 18.40 6.50 15.72
N PRO A 215 19.52 7.20 16.02
CA PRO A 215 20.53 7.44 15.01
C PRO A 215 21.11 6.13 14.49
N PHE A 216 21.34 6.08 13.19
CA PHE A 216 21.84 4.87 12.54
C PHE A 216 23.07 5.18 11.68
N GLN A 217 24.15 4.41 11.87
CA GLN A 217 25.41 4.56 11.14
C GLN A 217 25.95 6.01 11.07
N GLY A 218 25.86 6.73 12.20
CA GLY A 218 26.36 8.10 12.32
C GLY A 218 25.44 9.20 11.74
N ARG A 219 24.24 8.84 11.28
CA ARG A 219 23.20 9.78 10.85
C ARG A 219 22.16 9.99 11.93
N ALA A 220 21.59 11.19 12.02
CA ALA A 220 20.47 11.48 12.90
C ALA A 220 19.25 10.64 12.53
N ASP A 221 18.34 10.43 13.48
CA ASP A 221 17.06 9.81 13.24
C ASP A 221 16.23 10.70 12.29
N TYR A 222 15.88 10.12 11.13
CA TYR A 222 15.12 10.80 10.08
C TYR A 222 13.61 10.80 10.33
N THR A 223 13.11 9.98 11.26
CA THR A 223 11.67 9.75 11.44
C THR A 223 10.92 10.97 11.96
N SER A 224 11.65 11.97 12.46
CA SER A 224 11.14 13.29 12.87
C SER A 224 11.14 14.34 11.75
N PHE A 225 11.71 14.07 10.59
CA PHE A 225 11.75 15.02 9.49
C PHE A 225 10.38 15.15 8.80
N ILE A 226 10.13 16.30 8.16
CA ILE A 226 8.98 16.47 7.28
C ILE A 226 9.13 15.47 6.13
N THR A 227 8.16 14.59 5.96
CA THR A 227 8.25 13.46 5.05
C THR A 227 7.31 13.62 3.86
N LEU A 228 7.88 13.62 2.65
CA LEU A 228 7.16 13.47 1.39
C LEU A 228 7.26 12.04 0.84
N ASN A 229 8.29 11.27 1.29
CA ASN A 229 8.45 9.87 0.88
C ASN A 229 7.19 9.08 1.22
N ASP A 230 6.92 8.04 0.42
CA ASP A 230 5.75 7.17 0.54
C ASP A 230 4.41 7.93 0.66
N ASP A 231 4.38 9.12 0.01
CA ASP A 231 3.24 10.03 -0.10
C ASP A 231 2.62 10.45 1.26
N VAL A 232 3.42 10.53 2.33
CA VAL A 232 2.95 10.85 3.69
C VAL A 232 2.08 12.11 3.72
N ILE A 233 2.55 13.25 3.16
CA ILE A 233 1.76 14.48 3.15
C ILE A 233 0.50 14.36 2.27
N PRO A 234 0.56 13.89 1.01
CA PRO A 234 -0.63 13.65 0.20
C PRO A 234 -1.66 12.73 0.85
N GLU A 235 -1.23 11.65 1.50
CA GLU A 235 -2.10 10.68 2.18
C GLU A 235 -2.78 11.27 3.42
N CYS A 236 -2.06 12.10 4.20
CA CYS A 236 -2.65 12.82 5.33
C CYS A 236 -3.67 13.86 4.85
N ILE A 237 -3.36 14.60 3.79
CA ILE A 237 -4.32 15.56 3.18
C ILE A 237 -5.57 14.82 2.72
N ASP A 238 -5.42 13.72 1.98
CA ASP A 238 -6.56 12.96 1.46
C ASP A 238 -7.43 12.40 2.58
N PHE A 239 -6.83 11.83 3.63
CA PHE A 239 -7.57 11.38 4.80
C PHE A 239 -8.35 12.51 5.49
N LEU A 240 -7.72 13.66 5.70
CA LEU A 240 -8.40 14.81 6.30
C LEU A 240 -9.51 15.37 5.41
N VAL A 241 -9.34 15.38 4.08
CA VAL A 241 -10.38 15.77 3.11
C VAL A 241 -11.58 14.83 3.21
N GLN A 242 -11.35 13.52 3.26
CA GLN A 242 -12.42 12.53 3.44
C GLN A 242 -13.16 12.72 4.78
N CYS A 243 -12.43 12.97 5.87
CA CYS A 243 -13.03 13.27 7.17
C CYS A 243 -13.82 14.60 7.16
N TYR A 244 -13.27 15.63 6.54
CA TYR A 244 -13.95 16.93 6.37
C TYR A 244 -15.31 16.76 5.68
N GLN A 245 -15.31 16.07 4.54
CA GLN A 245 -16.48 15.86 3.72
C GLN A 245 -17.50 14.96 4.41
N THR A 246 -17.08 13.82 4.97
CA THR A 246 -17.99 12.78 5.50
C THR A 246 -18.56 13.14 6.87
N LEU A 247 -17.74 13.76 7.73
CA LEU A 247 -18.12 14.05 9.13
C LEU A 247 -18.52 15.50 9.34
N GLY A 248 -18.41 16.37 8.34
CA GLY A 248 -18.74 17.80 8.46
C GLY A 248 -17.82 18.57 9.41
N LEU A 249 -16.57 18.10 9.60
CA LEU A 249 -15.62 18.69 10.53
C LEU A 249 -14.93 19.92 9.92
N SER A 250 -15.60 21.08 9.97
CA SER A 250 -15.13 22.34 9.35
C SER A 250 -13.73 22.78 9.82
N GLY A 251 -13.34 22.43 11.05
CA GLY A 251 -12.00 22.71 11.59
C GLY A 251 -10.84 22.02 10.86
N LEU A 252 -11.10 21.01 10.01
CA LEU A 252 -10.08 20.33 9.23
C LEU A 252 -9.61 21.14 8.01
N LYS A 253 -10.37 22.14 7.60
CA LYS A 253 -10.06 22.93 6.40
C LYS A 253 -8.70 23.65 6.52
N GLU A 254 -8.43 24.27 7.64
CA GLU A 254 -7.16 24.97 7.87
C GLU A 254 -5.95 24.04 7.84
N PRO A 255 -5.88 22.93 8.60
CA PRO A 255 -4.79 21.96 8.50
C PRO A 255 -4.55 21.43 7.07
N ILE A 256 -5.62 21.16 6.31
CA ILE A 256 -5.54 20.71 4.91
C ILE A 256 -4.83 21.76 4.05
N TYR A 257 -5.31 23.01 4.07
CA TYR A 257 -4.73 24.09 3.26
C TYR A 257 -3.29 24.40 3.65
N ARG A 258 -2.98 24.41 4.95
CA ARG A 258 -1.61 24.61 5.44
C ARG A 258 -0.65 23.57 4.89
N ALA A 259 -1.04 22.29 4.86
CA ALA A 259 -0.24 21.22 4.28
C ALA A 259 -0.08 21.36 2.76
N MET A 260 -1.15 21.69 2.04
CA MET A 260 -1.08 21.94 0.59
C MET A 260 -0.12 23.07 0.24
N TYR A 261 -0.17 24.18 0.98
CA TYR A 261 0.74 25.32 0.74
C TYR A 261 2.18 25.01 1.13
N LEU A 262 2.41 24.17 2.14
CA LEU A 262 3.75 23.69 2.43
C LEU A 262 4.38 23.00 1.22
N CYS A 263 3.63 22.22 0.47
CA CYS A 263 4.15 21.55 -0.74
C CYS A 263 4.69 22.55 -1.78
N ILE A 264 4.14 23.76 -1.87
CA ILE A 264 4.70 24.83 -2.70
C ILE A 264 6.04 25.34 -2.10
N LEU A 265 6.07 25.54 -0.78
CA LEU A 265 7.25 26.08 -0.10
C LEU A 265 8.45 25.13 -0.10
N LEU A 266 8.21 23.82 -0.18
CA LEU A 266 9.25 22.80 -0.22
C LEU A 266 9.93 22.67 -1.59
N GLN A 267 9.37 23.27 -2.65
CA GLN A 267 10.01 23.27 -3.96
C GLN A 267 11.35 24.01 -3.89
N GLN A 268 12.41 23.38 -4.40
CA GLN A 268 13.72 24.01 -4.45
C GLN A 268 13.76 25.06 -5.55
N GLY A 269 14.64 26.06 -5.38
CA GLY A 269 14.83 27.11 -6.37
C GLY A 269 15.57 26.64 -7.63
N ALA A 270 15.49 27.48 -8.69
CA ALA A 270 16.28 27.24 -9.89
C ALA A 270 17.79 27.20 -9.55
N PRO A 271 18.60 26.35 -10.24
CA PRO A 271 18.21 25.53 -11.40
C PRO A 271 17.59 24.18 -11.05
N TYR A 272 17.49 23.80 -9.79
CA TYR A 272 17.09 22.46 -9.33
C TYR A 272 15.66 22.48 -8.76
N ALA A 273 14.68 22.91 -9.56
CA ALA A 273 13.32 23.20 -9.15
C ALA A 273 12.46 21.94 -8.85
N GLY A 274 13.00 21.01 -8.06
CA GLY A 274 12.34 19.77 -7.67
C GLY A 274 12.06 19.69 -6.17
N TRP A 275 11.70 18.49 -5.70
CA TRP A 275 11.44 18.18 -4.29
C TRP A 275 12.32 17.04 -3.81
N ALA A 276 12.71 17.12 -2.53
CA ALA A 276 13.34 16.04 -1.80
C ALA A 276 12.29 15.06 -1.24
N ASP A 277 12.75 13.88 -0.84
CA ASP A 277 11.90 12.91 -0.16
C ASP A 277 11.63 13.32 1.29
N GLN A 278 12.57 14.04 1.93
CA GLN A 278 12.42 14.55 3.30
C GLN A 278 13.07 15.94 3.48
N TYR A 279 12.60 16.65 4.52
CA TYR A 279 13.06 18.00 4.85
C TYR A 279 13.23 18.17 6.35
N THR A 280 14.26 18.93 6.74
CA THR A 280 14.40 19.40 8.11
C THR A 280 13.23 20.29 8.52
N VAL A 281 12.81 20.19 9.78
CA VAL A 281 11.69 21.00 10.31
C VAL A 281 12.10 22.47 10.52
N ALA A 282 13.37 22.69 10.88
CA ALA A 282 13.85 24.01 11.29
C ALA A 282 13.98 25.01 10.14
N ASP A 283 14.45 24.56 8.97
CA ASP A 283 14.79 25.45 7.84
C ASP A 283 14.28 24.97 6.49
N LEU A 284 13.46 23.90 6.48
CA LEU A 284 12.80 23.33 5.30
C LEU A 284 13.79 22.96 4.18
N LYS A 285 15.00 22.51 4.54
CA LYS A 285 15.99 22.07 3.58
C LYS A 285 15.91 20.56 3.32
N PRO A 286 16.27 20.11 2.11
CA PRO A 286 16.41 18.70 1.82
C PRO A 286 17.23 17.96 2.87
N ALA A 287 16.73 16.81 3.33
CA ALA A 287 17.35 15.98 4.34
C ALA A 287 17.56 14.54 3.81
N HIS A 288 18.36 13.76 4.53
CA HIS A 288 18.47 12.32 4.30
C HIS A 288 17.28 11.58 4.94
N ALA A 289 17.10 10.34 4.55
CA ALA A 289 16.26 9.41 5.31
C ALA A 289 17.10 8.19 5.76
N ARG A 290 16.67 6.99 5.41
CA ARG A 290 17.42 5.75 5.70
C ARG A 290 18.85 5.84 5.16
N SER A 291 19.74 4.98 5.60
CA SER A 291 21.17 5.03 5.20
C SER A 291 21.39 4.93 3.68
N TYR A 292 20.44 4.36 2.95
CA TYR A 292 20.43 4.28 1.48
C TYR A 292 19.62 5.40 0.78
N GLU A 293 19.12 6.36 1.53
CA GLU A 293 18.41 7.52 1.01
C GLU A 293 19.22 8.79 1.33
N PRO A 294 20.05 9.24 0.40
CA PRO A 294 20.92 10.39 0.62
C PRO A 294 20.11 11.69 0.72
N ARG A 295 20.71 12.71 1.28
CA ARG A 295 20.21 14.09 1.15
C ARG A 295 20.20 14.47 -0.33
N ALA A 296 19.01 14.57 -0.94
CA ALA A 296 18.90 14.74 -2.38
C ALA A 296 17.56 15.38 -2.78
N ILE A 297 17.54 16.02 -3.95
CA ILE A 297 16.31 16.21 -4.72
C ILE A 297 16.02 14.87 -5.42
N SER A 298 14.78 14.44 -5.38
CA SER A 298 14.36 13.17 -5.99
C SER A 298 13.53 13.43 -7.25
N SER A 299 13.96 12.84 -8.38
CA SER A 299 13.21 12.98 -9.65
C SER A 299 11.83 12.31 -9.57
N SER A 300 11.74 11.15 -8.91
CA SER A 300 10.46 10.48 -8.71
C SER A 300 9.51 11.28 -7.80
N ARG A 301 10.04 11.86 -6.72
CA ARG A 301 9.26 12.74 -5.84
C ARG A 301 8.83 14.01 -6.57
N THR A 302 9.70 14.60 -7.38
CA THR A 302 9.36 15.76 -8.20
C THR A 302 8.18 15.47 -9.13
N ALA A 303 8.19 14.31 -9.82
CA ALA A 303 7.07 13.91 -10.67
C ALA A 303 5.78 13.64 -9.88
N SER A 304 5.87 13.04 -8.69
CA SER A 304 4.74 12.82 -7.78
C SER A 304 4.15 14.16 -7.30
N MET A 305 5.00 15.09 -6.86
CA MET A 305 4.56 16.41 -6.39
C MET A 305 3.91 17.24 -7.50
N VAL A 306 4.38 17.16 -8.74
CA VAL A 306 3.68 17.78 -9.89
C VAL A 306 2.24 17.28 -9.99
N ARG A 307 2.00 15.97 -9.83
CA ARG A 307 0.64 15.41 -9.83
C ARG A 307 -0.18 15.89 -8.62
N SER A 308 0.42 15.90 -7.44
CA SER A 308 -0.22 16.37 -6.20
C SER A 308 -0.64 17.85 -6.33
N LEU A 309 0.22 18.71 -6.85
CA LEU A 309 -0.10 20.13 -7.05
C LEU A 309 -1.24 20.32 -8.07
N MET A 310 -1.27 19.55 -9.16
CA MET A 310 -2.42 19.56 -10.09
C MET A 310 -3.71 19.10 -9.38
N GLN A 311 -3.63 18.11 -8.49
CA GLN A 311 -4.77 17.67 -7.70
C GLN A 311 -5.23 18.74 -6.69
N TYR A 312 -4.28 19.45 -6.04
CA TYR A 312 -4.63 20.54 -5.12
C TYR A 312 -5.29 21.70 -5.86
N TYR A 313 -4.87 21.98 -7.09
CA TYR A 313 -5.58 22.92 -7.95
C TYR A 313 -7.02 22.46 -8.24
N ARG A 314 -7.24 21.18 -8.55
CA ARG A 314 -8.61 20.63 -8.75
C ARG A 314 -9.47 20.73 -7.48
N LEU A 315 -8.86 20.58 -6.32
CA LEU A 315 -9.57 20.67 -5.04
C LEU A 315 -9.91 22.11 -4.63
N THR A 316 -9.15 23.11 -5.09
CA THR A 316 -9.23 24.48 -4.54
C THR A 316 -9.50 25.57 -5.56
N GLY A 317 -9.17 25.36 -6.83
CA GLY A 317 -9.15 26.39 -7.86
C GLY A 317 -8.01 27.41 -7.72
N ASP A 318 -7.10 27.22 -6.77
CA ASP A 318 -6.02 28.15 -6.49
C ASP A 318 -4.85 27.97 -7.44
N THR A 319 -4.68 28.93 -8.34
CA THR A 319 -3.63 28.91 -9.38
C THR A 319 -2.19 28.91 -8.84
N ARG A 320 -1.99 29.24 -7.55
CA ARG A 320 -0.67 29.15 -6.93
C ARG A 320 -0.08 27.75 -6.98
N PHE A 321 -0.93 26.72 -6.95
CA PHE A 321 -0.51 25.32 -7.09
C PHE A 321 0.05 25.01 -8.49
N LEU A 322 -0.30 25.77 -9.50
CA LEU A 322 0.21 25.58 -10.86
C LEU A 322 1.54 26.33 -11.13
N ALA A 323 1.87 27.33 -10.32
CA ALA A 323 2.93 28.30 -10.63
C ALA A 323 4.33 27.66 -10.74
N GLY A 324 4.66 26.70 -9.87
CA GLY A 324 5.97 26.04 -9.84
C GLY A 324 6.13 24.86 -10.81
N ILE A 325 5.03 24.36 -11.40
CA ILE A 325 5.03 23.15 -12.22
C ILE A 325 5.90 23.27 -13.48
N PRO A 326 5.87 24.37 -14.25
CA PRO A 326 6.73 24.51 -15.44
C PRO A 326 8.22 24.32 -15.12
N ALA A 327 8.72 24.99 -14.08
CA ALA A 327 10.12 24.88 -13.66
C ALA A 327 10.48 23.44 -13.23
N ALA A 328 9.57 22.73 -12.55
CA ALA A 328 9.78 21.35 -12.18
C ALA A 328 9.85 20.41 -13.40
N LEU A 329 8.99 20.63 -14.40
CA LEU A 329 9.01 19.85 -15.64
C LEU A 329 10.29 20.10 -16.45
N ASP A 330 10.73 21.36 -16.56
CA ASP A 330 11.98 21.72 -17.23
C ASP A 330 13.19 21.11 -16.50
N PHE A 331 13.19 21.11 -15.16
CA PHE A 331 14.19 20.43 -14.36
C PHE A 331 14.21 18.91 -14.64
N LEU A 332 13.07 18.23 -14.63
CA LEU A 332 13.00 16.80 -14.97
C LEU A 332 13.51 16.50 -16.37
N GLU A 333 13.19 17.32 -17.38
CA GLU A 333 13.70 17.15 -18.73
C GLU A 333 15.23 17.30 -18.81
N SER A 334 15.79 18.22 -18.04
CA SER A 334 17.24 18.45 -17.96
C SER A 334 18.01 17.26 -17.37
N LEU A 335 17.35 16.39 -16.60
CA LEU A 335 17.96 15.22 -15.97
C LEU A 335 18.05 14.00 -16.89
N LYS A 336 17.59 14.08 -18.13
CA LYS A 336 17.65 12.96 -19.10
C LYS A 336 19.07 12.45 -19.23
N LEU A 337 19.26 11.18 -18.97
CA LEU A 337 20.54 10.50 -19.14
C LEU A 337 20.85 10.22 -20.61
N PRO A 338 22.13 10.23 -21.02
CA PRO A 338 22.53 9.89 -22.37
C PRO A 338 22.29 8.40 -22.65
N ALA A 339 22.15 8.04 -23.93
CA ALA A 339 21.90 6.66 -24.35
C ALA A 339 22.97 5.66 -23.89
N SER A 340 24.21 6.10 -23.71
CA SER A 340 25.29 5.28 -23.17
C SER A 340 25.04 4.85 -21.72
N GLU A 341 24.54 5.76 -20.88
CA GLU A 341 24.17 5.45 -19.49
C GLU A 341 22.91 4.57 -19.43
N GLU A 342 21.96 4.80 -20.31
CA GLU A 342 20.77 3.94 -20.45
C GLU A 342 21.16 2.50 -20.82
N GLN A 343 22.09 2.34 -21.74
CA GLN A 343 22.63 1.02 -22.09
C GLN A 343 23.39 0.36 -20.93
N ARG A 344 24.19 1.13 -20.18
CA ARG A 344 24.90 0.64 -18.99
C ARG A 344 23.93 0.19 -17.89
N TRP A 345 22.83 0.91 -17.70
CA TRP A 345 21.82 0.54 -16.72
C TRP A 345 21.06 -0.74 -17.09
N GLY A 346 20.89 -1.00 -18.40
CA GLY A 346 20.49 -2.30 -18.94
C GLY A 346 19.04 -2.73 -18.64
N ARG A 347 18.17 -1.82 -18.17
CA ARG A 347 16.76 -2.12 -17.92
C ARG A 347 15.89 -1.46 -19.00
N PRO A 348 15.17 -2.26 -19.84
CA PRO A 348 14.35 -1.71 -20.91
C PRO A 348 13.17 -0.90 -20.38
N SER A 349 12.68 0.04 -21.18
CA SER A 349 11.44 0.77 -20.91
C SER A 349 10.26 0.06 -21.54
N GLY A 350 9.16 -0.05 -20.78
CA GLY A 350 7.84 -0.39 -21.35
C GLY A 350 7.12 0.80 -21.98
N ASP A 351 7.59 2.05 -21.72
CA ASP A 351 7.08 3.29 -22.27
C ASP A 351 8.18 3.99 -23.08
N PRO A 352 8.03 4.13 -24.40
CA PRO A 352 9.04 4.77 -25.27
C PRO A 352 9.23 6.26 -24.99
N ASP A 353 8.23 6.95 -24.44
CA ASP A 353 8.29 8.37 -24.09
C ASP A 353 8.87 8.61 -22.68
N ALA A 354 9.09 7.56 -21.88
CA ALA A 354 9.65 7.70 -20.54
C ALA A 354 11.17 7.90 -20.58
N LEU A 355 11.62 9.04 -20.07
CA LEU A 355 13.03 9.40 -19.97
C LEU A 355 13.67 8.68 -18.77
N LEU A 356 14.85 8.08 -18.97
CA LEU A 356 15.69 7.62 -17.87
C LEU A 356 16.43 8.81 -17.28
N MET A 357 16.40 8.93 -15.96
CA MET A 357 17.08 9.97 -15.20
C MET A 357 17.57 9.47 -13.84
N PRO A 358 18.57 10.12 -13.21
CA PRO A 358 18.97 9.77 -11.85
C PRO A 358 17.80 9.99 -10.89
N ARG A 359 17.64 9.11 -9.91
CA ARG A 359 16.64 9.29 -8.85
C ARG A 359 17.05 10.39 -7.88
N PHE A 360 18.31 10.38 -7.46
CA PHE A 360 18.85 11.30 -6.46
C PHE A 360 19.82 12.28 -7.08
N ILE A 361 19.61 13.54 -6.81
CA ILE A 361 20.41 14.68 -7.29
C ILE A 361 20.86 15.48 -6.08
N ASP A 362 22.16 15.70 -5.95
CA ASP A 362 22.70 16.54 -4.88
C ASP A 362 22.09 17.96 -4.98
N PRO A 363 21.47 18.49 -3.92
CA PRO A 363 20.72 19.75 -4.00
C PRO A 363 21.61 20.99 -4.13
N ASP A 364 22.89 20.88 -3.82
CA ASP A 364 23.83 22.00 -3.87
C ASP A 364 24.60 22.07 -5.19
N THR A 365 24.91 20.88 -5.76
CA THR A 365 25.76 20.78 -6.96
C THR A 365 25.03 20.33 -8.22
N GLY A 366 23.82 19.73 -8.07
CA GLY A 366 23.08 19.13 -9.19
C GLY A 366 23.68 17.82 -9.70
N ILE A 367 24.68 17.25 -9.00
CA ILE A 367 25.35 16.04 -9.41
C ILE A 367 24.48 14.81 -9.06
N PRO A 368 24.30 13.84 -9.99
CA PRO A 368 23.64 12.57 -9.69
C PRO A 368 24.34 11.79 -8.57
N GLN A 369 23.54 11.19 -7.69
CA GLN A 369 24.00 10.29 -6.63
C GLN A 369 23.41 8.91 -6.85
N TYR A 370 24.25 7.89 -7.05
CA TYR A 370 23.84 6.49 -7.15
C TYR A 370 24.26 5.73 -5.91
N VAL A 371 23.34 4.97 -5.33
CA VAL A 371 23.52 4.32 -4.05
C VAL A 371 24.02 2.89 -4.24
N HIS A 372 25.06 2.58 -3.53
CA HIS A 372 25.73 1.27 -3.49
C HIS A 372 25.83 0.75 -2.08
N ARG A 373 26.16 -0.52 -1.93
CA ARG A 373 26.35 -1.16 -0.64
C ARG A 373 27.59 -2.06 -0.62
N VAL A 374 28.25 -2.12 0.53
CA VAL A 374 29.27 -3.11 0.87
C VAL A 374 28.94 -3.78 2.20
N GLY A 375 29.17 -5.06 2.31
CA GLY A 375 28.91 -5.86 3.49
C GLY A 375 27.41 -6.11 3.76
N SER A 376 27.10 -6.92 4.75
CA SER A 376 25.75 -7.13 5.27
C SER A 376 25.49 -6.25 6.51
N ASN A 377 24.25 -6.05 6.87
CA ASN A 377 23.92 -5.33 8.12
C ASN A 377 24.47 -6.05 9.35
N TRP A 378 24.50 -7.37 9.32
CA TRP A 378 25.02 -8.18 10.43
C TRP A 378 26.54 -8.03 10.60
N TYR A 379 27.28 -7.88 9.49
CA TYR A 379 28.75 -7.77 9.48
C TYR A 379 29.23 -6.38 9.04
N ASN A 380 28.70 -5.32 9.63
CA ASN A 380 29.12 -3.92 9.40
C ASN A 380 28.94 -3.45 7.96
N GLY A 381 27.90 -3.92 7.28
CA GLY A 381 27.55 -3.42 5.96
C GLY A 381 27.13 -1.95 6.02
N HIS A 382 27.48 -1.19 5.00
CA HIS A 382 27.12 0.21 4.88
C HIS A 382 26.78 0.60 3.44
N TYR A 383 26.04 1.68 3.31
CA TYR A 383 25.71 2.30 2.03
C TYR A 383 26.63 3.48 1.76
N PHE A 384 26.91 3.71 0.48
CA PHE A 384 27.65 4.87 0.01
C PHE A 384 27.10 5.34 -1.34
N THR A 385 27.44 6.55 -1.74
CA THR A 385 27.04 7.13 -3.03
C THR A 385 28.25 7.39 -3.90
N ASN A 386 28.08 7.24 -5.20
CA ASN A 386 29.03 7.66 -6.23
C ASN A 386 28.28 8.05 -7.51
N GLN A 387 28.99 8.17 -8.64
CA GLN A 387 28.42 8.55 -9.94
C GLN A 387 28.31 7.37 -10.92
N ASP A 388 28.48 6.13 -10.47
CA ASP A 388 28.31 4.95 -11.31
C ASP A 388 26.89 4.42 -11.23
N ILE A 389 26.17 4.45 -12.34
CA ILE A 389 24.79 3.94 -12.43
C ILE A 389 24.71 2.41 -12.34
N THR A 390 25.82 1.69 -12.54
CA THR A 390 25.85 0.23 -12.51
C THR A 390 26.11 -0.30 -11.10
N GLY A 391 25.60 -1.50 -10.79
CA GLY A 391 25.80 -2.11 -9.48
C GLY A 391 25.11 -1.41 -8.32
N THR A 392 24.11 -0.57 -8.60
CA THR A 392 23.30 0.09 -7.59
C THR A 392 22.39 -0.89 -6.87
N ILE A 393 21.93 -0.53 -5.66
CA ILE A 393 20.97 -1.34 -4.91
C ILE A 393 19.67 -1.54 -5.71
N GLY A 394 19.09 -2.74 -5.62
CA GLY A 394 17.94 -3.10 -6.48
C GLY A 394 16.59 -2.58 -5.99
N HIS A 395 16.41 -2.42 -4.69
CA HIS A 395 15.13 -2.03 -4.09
C HIS A 395 14.81 -0.56 -4.36
N TYR A 396 15.71 0.33 -3.95
CA TYR A 396 15.62 1.76 -4.27
C TYR A 396 16.51 1.99 -5.50
N SER A 397 15.93 1.76 -6.68
CA SER A 397 16.66 2.02 -7.93
C SER A 397 17.16 3.46 -7.94
N SER A 398 18.44 3.65 -8.09
CA SER A 398 19.06 4.97 -8.16
C SER A 398 18.82 5.70 -9.47
N ALA A 399 18.03 5.13 -10.36
CA ALA A 399 17.53 5.75 -11.58
C ALA A 399 16.01 5.52 -11.71
N SER A 400 15.33 6.45 -12.33
CA SER A 400 13.87 6.44 -12.54
C SER A 400 13.53 6.67 -14.00
N ARG A 401 12.42 6.08 -14.47
CA ARG A 401 11.83 6.39 -15.77
C ARG A 401 10.57 7.22 -15.57
N ILE A 402 10.55 8.41 -16.16
CA ILE A 402 9.45 9.37 -16.00
C ILE A 402 9.03 9.87 -17.37
N ASN A 403 7.74 9.76 -17.70
CA ASN A 403 7.14 10.33 -18.88
C ASN A 403 6.81 11.82 -18.64
N VAL A 404 7.82 12.67 -18.78
CA VAL A 404 7.69 14.12 -18.55
C VAL A 404 6.76 14.76 -19.58
N LYS A 405 6.77 14.27 -20.83
CA LYS A 405 5.87 14.72 -21.90
C LYS A 405 4.39 14.52 -21.53
N ALA A 406 4.06 13.37 -20.93
CA ALA A 406 2.69 13.12 -20.46
C ALA A 406 2.31 14.05 -19.28
N LEU A 407 3.22 14.30 -18.34
CA LEU A 407 2.99 15.25 -17.23
C LEU A 407 2.76 16.67 -17.76
N ARG A 408 3.58 17.12 -18.73
CA ARG A 408 3.45 18.45 -19.34
C ARG A 408 2.11 18.59 -20.06
N ARG A 409 1.71 17.57 -20.84
CA ARG A 409 0.39 17.55 -21.49
C ARG A 409 -0.75 17.66 -20.49
N GLN A 410 -0.73 16.87 -19.40
CA GLN A 410 -1.74 16.91 -18.33
C GLN A 410 -1.81 18.30 -17.68
N TYR A 411 -0.67 18.94 -17.45
CA TYR A 411 -0.61 20.29 -16.91
C TYR A 411 -1.23 21.32 -17.85
N GLU A 412 -0.88 21.31 -19.16
CA GLU A 412 -1.43 22.25 -20.13
C GLU A 412 -2.93 22.05 -20.35
N GLU A 413 -3.39 20.81 -20.44
CA GLU A 413 -4.82 20.46 -20.53
C GLU A 413 -5.60 20.97 -19.31
N LEU A 414 -5.05 20.81 -18.10
CA LEU A 414 -5.68 21.26 -16.87
C LEU A 414 -5.73 22.80 -16.79
N LYS A 415 -4.62 23.46 -17.13
CA LYS A 415 -4.49 24.92 -17.11
C LYS A 415 -5.41 25.61 -18.11
N ALA A 416 -5.72 24.94 -19.24
CA ALA A 416 -6.59 25.48 -20.29
C ALA A 416 -8.09 25.43 -19.94
N GLN A 417 -8.48 24.67 -18.91
CA GLN A 417 -9.88 24.54 -18.51
C GLN A 417 -10.33 25.74 -17.67
N PRO A 418 -11.61 26.17 -17.80
CA PRO A 418 -12.22 27.12 -16.87
C PRO A 418 -12.15 26.60 -15.44
N VAL A 419 -11.85 27.47 -14.48
CA VAL A 419 -11.69 27.07 -13.07
C VAL A 419 -12.96 26.44 -12.49
N GLU A 420 -14.12 26.89 -12.91
CA GLU A 420 -15.42 26.38 -12.49
C GLU A 420 -15.63 24.91 -12.88
N GLU A 421 -15.11 24.50 -14.04
CA GLU A 421 -15.15 23.10 -14.48
C GLU A 421 -14.10 22.25 -13.76
N VAL A 422 -12.92 22.82 -13.48
CA VAL A 422 -11.83 22.14 -12.78
C VAL A 422 -12.23 21.75 -11.36
N VAL A 423 -12.92 22.65 -10.63
CA VAL A 423 -13.28 22.44 -9.23
C VAL A 423 -14.62 21.75 -9.03
N LYS A 424 -15.34 21.45 -10.10
CA LYS A 424 -16.62 20.77 -10.03
C LYS A 424 -16.51 19.42 -9.31
N GLY A 425 -17.34 19.20 -8.32
CA GLY A 425 -17.28 18.01 -7.48
C GLY A 425 -16.16 18.01 -6.43
N SER A 426 -15.47 19.14 -6.20
CA SER A 426 -14.46 19.23 -5.17
C SER A 426 -15.07 19.06 -3.77
N PRO A 427 -14.61 18.07 -2.98
CA PRO A 427 -15.10 17.87 -1.62
C PRO A 427 -14.81 19.04 -0.67
N LEU A 428 -13.88 19.93 -1.02
CA LEU A 428 -13.57 21.14 -0.22
C LEU A 428 -14.47 22.34 -0.54
N LEU A 429 -15.14 22.34 -1.69
CA LEU A 429 -15.92 23.48 -2.20
C LEU A 429 -17.40 23.17 -2.36
N GLU A 430 -17.75 21.90 -2.57
CA GLU A 430 -19.14 21.47 -2.68
C GLU A 430 -19.88 21.64 -1.35
N LYS A 431 -21.16 22.02 -1.45
CA LYS A 431 -22.06 22.17 -0.29
C LYS A 431 -22.73 20.86 0.08
N GLU A 432 -22.87 19.97 -0.89
CA GLU A 432 -23.47 18.65 -0.71
C GLU A 432 -22.40 17.60 -0.43
N LEU A 433 -22.80 16.52 0.24
CA LEU A 433 -21.87 15.43 0.55
C LEU A 433 -21.41 14.75 -0.74
N VAL A 434 -20.10 14.62 -0.92
CA VAL A 434 -19.49 13.84 -1.99
C VAL A 434 -19.28 12.41 -1.47
N PRO A 435 -19.70 11.37 -2.21
CA PRO A 435 -19.49 9.99 -1.78
C PRO A 435 -18.01 9.68 -1.54
N LEU A 436 -17.71 8.84 -0.54
CA LEU A 436 -16.36 8.33 -0.32
C LEU A 436 -15.88 7.52 -1.55
N PRO A 437 -14.61 7.64 -1.92
CA PRO A 437 -14.07 6.91 -3.05
C PRO A 437 -14.17 5.40 -2.81
N LYS A 438 -14.58 4.67 -3.86
CA LYS A 438 -14.51 3.20 -3.87
C LYS A 438 -13.05 2.76 -3.94
N TYR A 439 -12.71 1.67 -3.26
CA TYR A 439 -11.38 1.07 -3.36
C TYR A 439 -11.13 0.51 -4.77
N ILE A 440 -12.16 -0.06 -5.38
CA ILE A 440 -12.09 -0.68 -6.70
C ILE A 440 -12.26 0.37 -7.81
N PRO A 441 -11.33 0.47 -8.77
CA PRO A 441 -11.51 1.31 -9.95
C PRO A 441 -12.69 0.82 -10.81
N ALA A 442 -13.39 1.74 -11.44
CA ALA A 442 -14.64 1.50 -12.19
C ALA A 442 -14.52 0.68 -13.50
N ALA A 443 -13.34 0.20 -13.90
CA ALA A 443 -13.18 -0.58 -15.13
C ALA A 443 -13.82 -1.97 -15.03
N ARG A 444 -14.66 -2.33 -16.00
CA ARG A 444 -15.35 -3.63 -16.04
C ARG A 444 -14.40 -4.78 -16.40
N ALA A 445 -14.52 -5.92 -15.71
CA ALA A 445 -13.76 -7.12 -16.01
C ALA A 445 -14.27 -7.84 -17.30
N MET A 446 -13.35 -8.42 -18.06
CA MET A 446 -13.70 -9.27 -19.20
C MET A 446 -14.16 -10.65 -18.73
N ARG A 447 -15.18 -11.22 -19.39
CA ARG A 447 -15.74 -12.53 -19.04
C ARG A 447 -14.72 -13.68 -19.06
N GLY A 448 -13.70 -13.60 -19.92
CA GLY A 448 -12.65 -14.60 -20.01
C GLY A 448 -11.81 -14.69 -18.73
N ASP A 449 -11.50 -13.55 -18.13
CA ASP A 449 -10.75 -13.47 -16.87
C ASP A 449 -11.55 -14.07 -15.71
N VAL A 450 -12.87 -13.80 -15.67
CA VAL A 450 -13.79 -14.32 -14.65
C VAL A 450 -13.82 -15.86 -14.65
N LYS A 451 -13.95 -16.49 -15.83
CA LYS A 451 -14.00 -17.96 -15.92
C LYS A 451 -12.70 -18.60 -15.43
N GLY A 452 -11.55 -18.04 -15.83
CA GLY A 452 -10.25 -18.52 -15.38
C GLY A 452 -10.06 -18.42 -13.86
N ILE A 453 -10.55 -17.33 -13.25
CA ILE A 453 -10.51 -17.14 -11.79
C ILE A 453 -11.37 -18.17 -11.06
N ILE A 454 -12.59 -18.43 -11.56
CA ILE A 454 -13.50 -19.42 -10.98
C ILE A 454 -12.86 -20.82 -11.03
N ASP A 455 -12.35 -21.21 -12.19
CA ASP A 455 -11.76 -22.54 -12.41
C ASP A 455 -10.44 -22.75 -11.64
N ALA A 456 -9.75 -21.69 -11.28
CA ALA A 456 -8.50 -21.73 -10.51
C ALA A 456 -8.72 -21.84 -8.99
N LEU A 457 -9.96 -21.72 -8.49
CA LEU A 457 -10.23 -21.90 -7.07
C LEU A 457 -10.00 -23.36 -6.67
N THR A 458 -9.21 -23.58 -5.62
CA THR A 458 -9.01 -24.95 -5.09
C THR A 458 -10.30 -25.49 -4.46
N PRO A 459 -10.43 -26.81 -4.33
CA PRO A 459 -11.58 -27.42 -3.64
C PRO A 459 -11.75 -26.93 -2.18
N GLU A 460 -10.66 -26.54 -1.53
CA GLU A 460 -10.64 -26.00 -0.17
C GLU A 460 -11.12 -24.55 -0.11
N GLY A 461 -11.14 -23.83 -1.23
CA GLY A 461 -11.67 -22.48 -1.33
C GLY A 461 -10.64 -21.35 -1.32
N TYR A 462 -9.40 -21.58 -1.75
CA TYR A 462 -8.39 -20.53 -1.88
C TYR A 462 -7.70 -20.59 -3.25
N TRP A 463 -7.01 -19.52 -3.61
CA TRP A 463 -6.17 -19.45 -4.80
C TRP A 463 -4.70 -19.61 -4.42
N LEU A 464 -3.97 -20.33 -5.26
CA LEU A 464 -2.53 -20.45 -5.19
C LEU A 464 -1.87 -19.51 -6.21
N SER A 465 -0.79 -18.88 -5.78
CA SER A 465 0.11 -18.10 -6.62
C SER A 465 1.57 -18.37 -6.26
N PRO A 466 2.50 -18.16 -7.19
CA PRO A 466 3.92 -18.27 -6.86
C PRO A 466 4.30 -17.33 -5.73
N LEU A 467 5.04 -17.82 -4.75
CA LEU A 467 5.62 -16.99 -3.71
C LEU A 467 6.65 -16.05 -4.34
N GLY A 468 6.38 -14.75 -4.27
CA GLY A 468 7.25 -13.72 -4.83
C GLY A 468 8.50 -13.45 -4.01
N SER A 469 9.04 -12.24 -4.14
CA SER A 469 10.13 -11.80 -3.28
C SER A 469 9.66 -11.66 -1.83
N THR A 470 10.41 -12.24 -0.91
CA THR A 470 10.15 -12.15 0.53
C THR A 470 11.44 -11.84 1.27
N SER A 471 11.33 -11.23 2.44
CA SER A 471 12.39 -11.26 3.43
C SER A 471 12.38 -12.64 4.09
N ASN A 472 13.53 -13.19 4.42
CA ASN A 472 13.63 -14.54 4.94
C ASN A 472 12.93 -15.59 4.03
N PRO A 473 13.33 -15.74 2.77
CA PRO A 473 12.62 -16.59 1.83
C PRO A 473 12.60 -18.04 2.29
N TYR A 474 11.49 -18.70 1.97
CA TYR A 474 11.34 -20.12 2.24
C TYR A 474 12.36 -20.92 1.42
N LYS A 475 13.24 -21.67 2.12
CA LYS A 475 14.17 -22.63 1.53
C LYS A 475 13.93 -23.98 2.19
N ALA A 476 13.38 -24.93 1.45
CA ALA A 476 13.25 -26.27 1.96
C ALA A 476 14.65 -26.88 2.21
N GLY A 477 14.94 -27.19 3.46
CA GLY A 477 15.93 -28.20 3.81
C GLY A 477 17.39 -27.82 3.93
N ALA A 478 17.81 -26.55 3.83
CA ALA A 478 19.23 -26.23 4.05
C ALA A 478 19.42 -25.01 4.95
N PRO A 479 20.25 -25.08 6.00
CA PRO A 479 20.74 -23.89 6.66
C PRO A 479 21.56 -23.08 5.66
N THR A 480 21.29 -21.79 5.57
CA THR A 480 22.15 -20.88 4.81
C THR A 480 23.43 -20.67 5.62
N THR A 481 24.56 -20.95 4.99
CA THR A 481 25.85 -20.61 5.58
C THR A 481 26.03 -19.09 5.54
N PRO A 482 26.52 -18.45 6.61
CA PRO A 482 26.82 -17.02 6.58
C PRO A 482 27.71 -16.67 5.40
N SER A 483 27.35 -15.63 4.66
CA SER A 483 28.24 -15.12 3.61
C SER A 483 29.33 -14.28 4.23
N ASN A 484 30.58 -14.68 4.03
CA ASN A 484 31.78 -13.90 4.39
C ASN A 484 32.13 -12.86 3.33
N GLU A 485 31.35 -12.76 2.25
CA GLU A 485 31.60 -11.77 1.22
C GLU A 485 31.31 -10.38 1.77
N THR A 486 32.21 -9.45 1.48
CA THR A 486 32.11 -8.06 1.92
C THR A 486 31.53 -7.15 0.83
N ARG A 487 31.14 -7.70 -0.32
CA ARG A 487 30.63 -6.94 -1.46
C ARG A 487 29.23 -7.39 -1.83
N TYR A 488 28.27 -6.51 -1.63
CA TYR A 488 26.89 -6.69 -2.03
C TYR A 488 26.46 -5.51 -2.89
N ALA A 489 26.55 -5.66 -4.19
CA ALA A 489 26.05 -4.67 -5.14
C ALA A 489 24.54 -4.80 -5.38
N SER A 490 23.90 -5.84 -4.86
CA SER A 490 22.48 -6.07 -5.02
C SER A 490 21.84 -6.47 -3.71
N THR A 491 20.53 -6.35 -3.67
CA THR A 491 19.68 -6.72 -2.54
C THR A 491 19.44 -8.23 -2.42
N ASN A 492 19.97 -9.03 -3.33
CA ASN A 492 19.66 -10.46 -3.39
C ASN A 492 20.56 -11.30 -2.50
N VAL A 493 21.60 -10.70 -1.94
CA VAL A 493 22.63 -11.44 -1.21
C VAL A 493 22.87 -10.78 0.12
N GLY A 494 22.80 -11.57 1.15
CA GLY A 494 23.17 -11.28 2.52
C GLY A 494 23.78 -12.49 3.17
N ASP A 495 23.95 -12.46 4.44
CA ASP A 495 24.31 -13.61 5.26
C ASP A 495 23.04 -14.39 5.69
N GLU A 496 23.20 -15.42 6.52
CA GLU A 496 22.08 -16.25 7.00
C GLU A 496 21.07 -15.49 7.87
N TYR A 497 21.44 -14.31 8.38
CA TYR A 497 20.60 -13.45 9.20
C TYR A 497 19.94 -12.35 8.38
N ASP A 498 20.32 -12.20 7.12
CA ASP A 498 19.78 -11.18 6.24
C ASP A 498 18.35 -11.50 5.84
N THR A 499 17.44 -10.63 6.18
CA THR A 499 16.01 -10.74 5.85
C THR A 499 15.61 -9.95 4.62
N SER A 500 16.58 -9.45 3.84
CA SER A 500 16.30 -8.72 2.61
C SER A 500 15.35 -9.49 1.72
N PRO A 501 14.40 -8.82 1.05
CA PRO A 501 13.58 -9.46 0.06
C PRO A 501 14.46 -9.94 -1.11
N TYR A 502 14.31 -11.17 -1.49
CA TYR A 502 14.83 -11.71 -2.73
C TYR A 502 13.87 -12.74 -3.31
N ARG A 503 14.08 -13.15 -4.54
CA ARG A 503 13.14 -14.06 -5.20
C ARG A 503 13.00 -15.33 -4.37
N SER A 504 11.76 -15.77 -4.22
CA SER A 504 11.46 -17.04 -3.59
C SER A 504 12.10 -18.19 -4.33
N MET A 505 12.22 -19.30 -3.64
CA MET A 505 12.69 -20.54 -4.25
C MET A 505 11.69 -21.07 -5.25
N ASP A 506 12.22 -21.68 -6.30
CA ASP A 506 11.45 -22.18 -7.44
C ASP A 506 10.30 -23.11 -7.03
N GLY A 507 9.14 -22.87 -7.59
CA GLY A 507 7.98 -23.72 -7.44
C GLY A 507 7.24 -23.61 -6.11
N THR A 508 7.68 -22.78 -5.17
CA THR A 508 6.93 -22.55 -3.93
C THR A 508 5.65 -21.79 -4.22
N MET A 509 4.53 -22.40 -3.86
CA MET A 509 3.20 -21.78 -3.98
C MET A 509 2.73 -21.26 -2.63
N CYS A 510 1.97 -20.17 -2.64
CA CYS A 510 1.45 -19.53 -1.44
C CYS A 510 -0.01 -19.10 -1.62
N ILE A 511 -0.66 -18.81 -0.51
CA ILE A 511 -1.88 -18.02 -0.45
C ILE A 511 -1.44 -16.56 -0.33
N SER A 512 -1.79 -15.74 -1.32
CA SER A 512 -1.39 -14.33 -1.35
C SER A 512 -2.60 -13.42 -1.16
N THR A 513 -2.51 -12.52 -0.18
CA THR A 513 -3.52 -11.48 0.03
C THR A 513 -3.67 -10.58 -1.20
N ARG A 514 -2.55 -10.21 -1.86
CA ARG A 514 -2.56 -9.45 -3.12
C ARG A 514 -3.30 -10.16 -4.24
N ASP A 515 -3.01 -11.45 -4.43
CA ASP A 515 -3.65 -12.25 -5.47
C ASP A 515 -5.15 -12.44 -5.20
N TYR A 516 -5.51 -12.68 -3.93
CA TYR A 516 -6.91 -12.71 -3.50
C TYR A 516 -7.63 -11.40 -3.82
N ILE A 517 -7.05 -10.25 -3.43
CA ILE A 517 -7.62 -8.92 -3.71
C ILE A 517 -7.82 -8.73 -5.22
N ASN A 518 -6.81 -9.01 -6.04
CA ASN A 518 -6.86 -8.82 -7.49
C ASN A 518 -7.96 -9.67 -8.14
N LYS A 519 -8.10 -10.93 -7.74
CA LYS A 519 -9.14 -11.83 -8.24
C LYS A 519 -10.53 -11.38 -7.79
N MET A 520 -10.69 -11.02 -6.52
CA MET A 520 -11.94 -10.47 -6.01
C MET A 520 -12.34 -9.18 -6.72
N VAL A 521 -11.41 -8.25 -6.95
CA VAL A 521 -11.64 -7.02 -7.74
C VAL A 521 -12.20 -7.37 -9.12
N THR A 522 -11.63 -8.37 -9.79
CA THR A 522 -12.10 -8.81 -11.11
C THR A 522 -13.53 -9.37 -11.04
N LEU A 523 -13.83 -10.21 -10.05
CA LEU A 523 -15.16 -10.78 -9.86
C LEU A 523 -16.19 -9.70 -9.48
N ILE A 524 -15.84 -8.78 -8.59
CA ILE A 524 -16.70 -7.66 -8.18
C ILE A 524 -17.06 -6.78 -9.37
N ARG A 525 -16.07 -6.39 -10.20
CA ARG A 525 -16.30 -5.60 -11.43
C ARG A 525 -17.22 -6.32 -12.43
N PHE A 526 -17.17 -7.64 -12.46
CA PHE A 526 -18.06 -8.43 -13.32
C PHE A 526 -19.52 -8.43 -12.84
N ILE A 527 -19.71 -8.38 -11.51
CA ILE A 527 -21.03 -8.43 -10.86
C ILE A 527 -21.65 -7.05 -10.71
N ASP A 528 -20.81 -6.03 -10.44
CA ASP A 528 -21.26 -4.66 -10.20
C ASP A 528 -21.92 -4.10 -11.47
N LYS A 529 -23.24 -3.90 -11.40
CA LYS A 529 -24.04 -3.36 -12.50
C LYS A 529 -23.92 -1.85 -12.64
N ASP A 530 -23.42 -1.19 -11.60
CA ASP A 530 -23.22 0.27 -11.57
C ASP A 530 -21.81 0.68 -12.01
N ALA A 531 -21.01 -0.29 -12.45
CA ALA A 531 -19.65 -0.07 -12.96
C ALA A 531 -19.59 0.43 -14.43
N GLU A 532 -20.74 0.83 -15.02
CA GLU A 532 -20.83 1.39 -16.38
C GLU A 532 -20.63 2.89 -16.42
#